data_fc85054a10e6f2c3e35bbfe2a1b876d7
#
_entry.id   fc85054a10e6f2c3e35bbfe2a1b876d7
#
_cell.length_a   1.000
_cell.length_b   1.000
_cell.length_c   1.000
_cell.angle_alpha   90.00
_cell.angle_beta   90.00
_cell.angle_gamma   90.00
#
_symmetry.space_group_name_H-M   'P 1'
#
loop_
_entity.id
_entity.type
_entity.pdbx_description
1 polymer ?
#
loop_
_entity_poly.entity_id
_entity_poly.type
_entity_poly.pdbx_seq_one_letter_code
_entity_poly.pdbx_strand_id
1 'polypeptide(L)'
;MNRRLALGILGLGLLALTAGCTSFLGPGEPDPGDLTANETYDWDAGVDADLDVNKRNVTAVFDVRNRTDGLDDSDPTFRFYGRGTLATEQPQRLTAVQFRYANGTQVAFESVDGEARSVVTYTNGTTAQLPVLSVERTNDRTVVHLPTNESGQLGVTLPKDGKQVSFPGYVEGSYQMRLPESARVGVPLLSQVRPGTSDRTVANDRLLLSWEGVDAPTLVVRYYLQRDLLLFGGLAVGATLIGLGGALYYYRQLRATQKKREEVGLDMDIEDDDRNRPPPGMG
;
A
#
# COMPACT_ATOMS: atom_id res chain seq x y z
N MET A 1 -11.06 10.92 52.57
CA MET A 1 -10.77 10.62 51.15
C MET A 1 -9.25 10.47 50.96
N ASN A 2 -8.77 9.25 50.65
CA ASN A 2 -7.34 8.93 50.67
C ASN A 2 -6.58 9.75 49.60
N ARG A 3 -5.56 10.50 50.01
CA ARG A 3 -4.66 11.30 49.10
C ARG A 3 -4.17 10.50 47.87
N ARG A 4 -3.98 9.21 48.04
CA ARG A 4 -3.56 8.29 46.95
C ARG A 4 -4.65 8.09 45.90
N LEU A 5 -5.90 8.06 46.30
CA LEU A 5 -7.07 7.91 45.43
C LEU A 5 -7.32 9.21 44.63
N ALA A 6 -7.16 10.36 45.27
CA ALA A 6 -7.25 11.65 44.61
C ALA A 6 -6.16 11.87 43.55
N LEU A 7 -4.93 11.46 43.83
CA LEU A 7 -3.81 11.51 42.88
C LEU A 7 -4.00 10.53 41.71
N GLY A 8 -4.58 9.34 41.97
CA GLY A 8 -4.90 8.37 40.91
C GLY A 8 -5.99 8.89 39.96
N ILE A 9 -7.05 9.51 40.51
CA ILE A 9 -8.14 10.09 39.70
C ILE A 9 -7.63 11.31 38.91
N LEU A 10 -6.78 12.13 39.51
CA LEU A 10 -6.16 13.28 38.82
C LEU A 10 -5.24 12.82 37.69
N GLY A 11 -4.44 11.76 37.89
CA GLY A 11 -3.58 11.15 36.87
C GLY A 11 -4.38 10.52 35.72
N LEU A 12 -5.48 9.83 36.02
CA LEU A 12 -6.38 9.28 35.01
C LEU A 12 -7.08 10.37 34.20
N GLY A 13 -7.51 11.45 34.89
CA GLY A 13 -8.11 12.61 34.23
C GLY A 13 -7.15 13.32 33.30
N LEU A 14 -5.87 13.47 33.69
CA LEU A 14 -4.84 14.08 32.86
C LEU A 14 -4.49 13.18 31.64
N LEU A 15 -4.44 11.86 31.84
CA LEU A 15 -4.26 10.88 30.75
C LEU A 15 -5.43 10.89 29.77
N ALA A 16 -6.67 11.03 30.24
CA ALA A 16 -7.86 11.15 29.40
C ALA A 16 -7.88 12.47 28.60
N LEU A 17 -7.30 13.55 29.14
CA LEU A 17 -7.19 14.84 28.46
C LEU A 17 -6.03 14.85 27.45
N THR A 18 -4.99 14.04 27.63
CA THR A 18 -3.86 13.91 26.67
C THR A 18 -4.09 12.81 25.63
N ALA A 19 -5.00 11.86 25.88
CA ALA A 19 -5.55 10.98 24.85
C ALA A 19 -6.50 11.83 23.98
N GLY A 20 -5.90 12.72 23.18
CA GLY A 20 -6.59 13.73 22.42
C GLY A 20 -7.72 13.13 21.59
N CYS A 21 -8.95 13.43 21.98
CA CYS A 21 -10.12 13.31 21.14
C CYS A 21 -10.03 14.33 19.97
N THR A 22 -9.08 14.16 19.07
CA THR A 22 -9.08 14.88 17.78
C THR A 22 -10.16 14.33 16.83
N SER A 23 -10.71 13.14 17.13
CA SER A 23 -11.80 12.52 16.36
C SER A 23 -13.19 13.07 16.66
N PHE A 24 -13.36 13.94 17.68
CA PHE A 24 -14.66 14.53 17.98
C PHE A 24 -15.02 15.75 17.10
N LEU A 25 -14.04 16.31 16.37
CA LEU A 25 -14.22 17.48 15.50
C LEU A 25 -14.48 17.12 14.02
N GLY A 26 -14.68 15.86 13.70
CA GLY A 26 -14.80 15.41 12.31
C GLY A 26 -13.45 15.46 11.55
N PRO A 27 -13.37 14.94 10.33
CA PRO A 27 -12.22 15.15 9.47
C PRO A 27 -12.21 16.65 9.10
N GLY A 28 -11.19 17.39 9.55
CA GLY A 28 -11.05 18.82 9.24
C GLY A 28 -11.10 19.09 7.74
N GLU A 29 -11.27 20.34 7.37
CA GLU A 29 -11.18 20.78 5.97
C GLU A 29 -9.85 20.32 5.34
N PRO A 30 -9.81 20.08 4.02
CA PRO A 30 -8.56 19.79 3.32
C PRO A 30 -7.52 20.89 3.58
N ASP A 31 -6.27 20.50 3.80
CA ASP A 31 -5.18 21.46 3.99
C ASP A 31 -5.00 22.29 2.69
N PRO A 32 -5.08 23.62 2.77
CA PRO A 32 -4.85 24.48 1.60
C PRO A 32 -3.49 24.22 0.91
N GLY A 33 -2.44 23.93 1.69
CA GLY A 33 -1.11 23.61 1.16
C GLY A 33 -1.08 22.30 0.38
N ASP A 34 -1.93 21.33 0.73
CA ASP A 34 -2.08 20.10 -0.04
C ASP A 34 -2.73 20.36 -1.39
N LEU A 35 -3.82 21.11 -1.41
CA LEU A 35 -4.58 21.37 -2.64
C LEU A 35 -3.78 22.21 -3.64
N THR A 36 -2.96 23.15 -3.14
CA THR A 36 -2.14 24.05 -3.96
C THR A 36 -0.75 23.50 -4.29
N ALA A 37 -0.46 22.25 -3.91
CA ALA A 37 0.78 21.60 -4.28
C ALA A 37 0.92 21.54 -5.81
N ASN A 38 2.15 21.70 -6.31
CA ASN A 38 2.39 21.70 -7.74
C ASN A 38 2.80 20.29 -8.20
N GLU A 39 1.99 19.72 -9.10
CA GLU A 39 2.26 18.44 -9.76
C GLU A 39 1.97 18.54 -11.25
N THR A 40 2.64 17.69 -12.03
CA THR A 40 2.43 17.60 -13.47
C THR A 40 1.70 16.30 -13.79
N TYR A 41 0.62 16.39 -14.54
CA TYR A 41 -0.21 15.28 -14.96
C TYR A 41 -0.02 14.97 -16.45
N ASP A 42 -0.03 13.69 -16.82
CA ASP A 42 -0.08 13.24 -18.21
C ASP A 42 -1.54 13.23 -18.67
N TRP A 43 -2.00 14.38 -19.20
CA TRP A 43 -3.37 14.55 -19.65
C TRP A 43 -3.70 13.84 -20.97
N ASP A 44 -2.69 13.38 -21.69
CA ASP A 44 -2.82 12.87 -23.06
C ASP A 44 -2.51 11.37 -23.16
N ALA A 45 -2.61 10.65 -22.03
CA ALA A 45 -2.37 9.21 -21.95
C ALA A 45 -3.33 8.35 -22.78
N GLY A 46 -4.52 8.88 -23.11
CA GLY A 46 -5.49 8.23 -23.98
C GLY A 46 -6.21 7.03 -23.36
N VAL A 47 -6.26 6.96 -22.03
CA VAL A 47 -6.94 5.93 -21.23
C VAL A 47 -7.88 6.60 -20.24
N ASP A 48 -8.85 5.83 -19.71
CA ASP A 48 -9.85 6.34 -18.76
C ASP A 48 -9.25 6.62 -17.37
N ALA A 49 -8.18 5.88 -17.00
CA ALA A 49 -7.39 6.16 -15.80
C ALA A 49 -5.89 5.96 -16.06
N ASP A 50 -5.10 7.00 -15.91
CA ASP A 50 -3.64 6.95 -15.94
C ASP A 50 -3.06 7.16 -14.54
N LEU A 51 -2.20 6.25 -14.10
CA LEU A 51 -1.63 6.20 -12.76
C LEU A 51 -0.10 6.17 -12.84
N ASP A 52 0.56 7.19 -12.36
CA ASP A 52 2.02 7.22 -12.22
C ASP A 52 2.42 7.01 -10.75
N VAL A 53 2.99 5.85 -10.48
CA VAL A 53 3.37 5.43 -9.12
C VAL A 53 4.79 5.87 -8.83
N ASN A 54 4.94 6.72 -7.83
CA ASN A 54 6.21 7.17 -7.29
C ASN A 54 6.55 6.47 -5.97
N LYS A 55 7.62 6.88 -5.31
CA LYS A 55 8.04 6.28 -4.03
C LYS A 55 7.06 6.56 -2.90
N ARG A 56 6.49 7.76 -2.85
CA ARG A 56 5.65 8.25 -1.73
C ARG A 56 4.25 8.66 -2.13
N ASN A 57 3.99 8.81 -3.41
CA ASN A 57 2.71 9.24 -3.94
C ASN A 57 2.37 8.50 -5.22
N VAL A 58 1.15 8.67 -5.64
CA VAL A 58 0.63 8.28 -6.95
C VAL A 58 -0.05 9.49 -7.53
N THR A 59 0.41 9.95 -8.69
CA THR A 59 -0.34 10.89 -9.50
C THR A 59 -1.33 10.12 -10.37
N ALA A 60 -2.55 10.56 -10.42
CA ALA A 60 -3.61 9.91 -11.15
C ALA A 60 -4.40 10.90 -11.97
N VAL A 61 -4.75 10.52 -13.18
CA VAL A 61 -5.66 11.25 -14.07
C VAL A 61 -6.85 10.35 -14.39
N PHE A 62 -8.06 10.82 -14.17
CA PHE A 62 -9.30 10.09 -14.40
C PHE A 62 -10.18 10.84 -15.41
N ASP A 63 -10.73 10.12 -16.40
CA ASP A 63 -11.81 10.65 -17.22
C ASP A 63 -13.11 10.67 -16.41
N VAL A 64 -13.70 11.85 -16.25
CA VAL A 64 -14.85 12.02 -15.34
C VAL A 64 -16.16 11.46 -15.91
N ARG A 65 -16.22 11.15 -17.21
CA ARG A 65 -17.42 10.56 -17.85
C ARG A 65 -17.68 9.12 -17.39
N ASN A 66 -16.61 8.38 -17.12
CA ASN A 66 -16.67 6.95 -16.81
C ASN A 66 -16.57 6.66 -15.31
N ARG A 67 -16.89 7.64 -14.45
CA ARG A 67 -16.85 7.45 -13.00
C ARG A 67 -17.89 6.45 -12.52
N THR A 68 -17.50 5.59 -11.60
CA THR A 68 -18.35 4.53 -11.04
C THR A 68 -19.26 5.02 -9.91
N ASP A 69 -18.93 6.16 -9.30
CA ASP A 69 -19.59 6.68 -8.13
C ASP A 69 -20.34 7.98 -8.44
N GLY A 70 -21.63 8.01 -8.08
CA GLY A 70 -22.43 9.23 -8.15
C GLY A 70 -22.97 9.58 -9.52
N LEU A 71 -23.64 8.63 -10.16
CA LEU A 71 -24.39 8.83 -11.43
C LEU A 71 -25.67 9.66 -11.27
N ASP A 72 -25.74 10.52 -10.25
CA ASP A 72 -26.73 11.59 -10.28
C ASP A 72 -26.19 12.70 -11.19
N ASP A 73 -26.76 12.81 -12.39
CA ASP A 73 -26.38 13.82 -13.38
C ASP A 73 -26.52 15.26 -12.88
N SER A 74 -27.19 15.44 -11.75
CA SER A 74 -27.42 16.73 -11.11
C SER A 74 -26.27 17.23 -10.23
N ASP A 75 -25.34 16.32 -9.79
CA ASP A 75 -24.22 16.67 -8.90
C ASP A 75 -22.88 16.19 -9.48
N PRO A 76 -22.08 17.09 -10.07
CA PRO A 76 -20.80 16.75 -10.66
C PRO A 76 -19.73 16.50 -9.58
N THR A 77 -19.82 15.41 -8.84
CA THR A 77 -18.87 15.03 -7.80
C THR A 77 -18.02 13.84 -8.19
N PHE A 78 -16.79 13.82 -7.65
CA PHE A 78 -15.89 12.67 -7.70
C PHE A 78 -15.47 12.33 -6.28
N ARG A 79 -15.64 11.07 -5.85
CA ARG A 79 -15.48 10.68 -4.45
C ARG A 79 -14.29 9.77 -4.28
N PHE A 80 -13.35 10.17 -3.39
CA PHE A 80 -12.15 9.41 -3.06
C PHE A 80 -12.26 8.81 -1.67
N TYR A 81 -12.05 7.50 -1.58
CA TYR A 81 -12.04 6.77 -0.32
C TYR A 81 -11.00 5.65 -0.33
N GLY A 82 -10.46 5.33 0.83
CA GLY A 82 -9.62 4.16 1.05
C GLY A 82 -10.32 3.15 1.93
N ARG A 83 -9.86 1.91 1.93
CA ARG A 83 -10.34 0.91 2.89
C ARG A 83 -9.47 0.92 4.12
N GLY A 84 -10.08 1.23 5.26
CA GLY A 84 -9.48 1.08 6.57
C GLY A 84 -9.37 -0.39 7.02
N THR A 85 -8.77 -0.61 8.18
CA THR A 85 -8.46 -1.94 8.73
C THR A 85 -9.68 -2.83 8.96
N LEU A 86 -10.86 -2.24 9.15
CA LEU A 86 -12.13 -2.94 9.40
C LEU A 86 -13.07 -2.92 8.18
N ALA A 87 -12.51 -2.78 6.97
CA ALA A 87 -13.27 -2.61 5.72
C ALA A 87 -14.20 -1.37 5.72
N THR A 88 -14.00 -0.43 6.64
CA THR A 88 -14.67 0.86 6.65
C THR A 88 -14.03 1.78 5.63
N GLU A 89 -14.84 2.56 4.94
CA GLU A 89 -14.34 3.62 4.08
C GLU A 89 -13.69 4.73 4.92
N GLN A 90 -12.61 5.30 4.43
CA GLN A 90 -11.90 6.41 5.06
C GLN A 90 -11.57 7.46 4.01
N PRO A 91 -11.67 8.76 4.35
CA PRO A 91 -11.36 9.82 3.42
C PRO A 91 -9.89 9.75 2.99
N GLN A 92 -9.64 9.82 1.69
CA GLN A 92 -8.28 9.89 1.13
C GLN A 92 -7.77 11.34 1.22
N ARG A 93 -6.50 11.50 1.60
CA ARG A 93 -5.83 12.78 1.47
C ARG A 93 -5.50 13.02 0.00
N LEU A 94 -5.97 14.13 -0.54
CA LEU A 94 -5.67 14.54 -1.90
C LEU A 94 -4.70 15.70 -1.88
N THR A 95 -3.79 15.71 -2.84
CA THR A 95 -2.87 16.83 -3.06
C THR A 95 -2.87 17.21 -4.54
N ALA A 96 -2.55 18.46 -4.85
CA ALA A 96 -2.41 18.97 -6.19
C ALA A 96 -3.64 18.70 -7.10
N VAL A 97 -4.85 18.96 -6.59
CA VAL A 97 -6.09 18.68 -7.31
C VAL A 97 -6.23 19.65 -8.50
N GLN A 98 -6.38 19.12 -9.70
CA GLN A 98 -6.53 19.88 -10.94
C GLN A 98 -7.63 19.26 -11.82
N PHE A 99 -8.28 20.08 -12.62
CA PHE A 99 -9.26 19.65 -13.61
C PHE A 99 -8.90 20.21 -14.98
N ARG A 100 -8.99 19.38 -16.03
CA ARG A 100 -8.81 19.81 -17.42
C ARG A 100 -10.10 19.57 -18.20
N TYR A 101 -10.66 20.63 -18.76
CA TYR A 101 -11.77 20.52 -19.71
C TYR A 101 -11.31 19.90 -21.03
N ALA A 102 -12.27 19.36 -21.80
CA ALA A 102 -12.02 18.82 -23.14
C ALA A 102 -11.44 19.84 -24.13
N ASN A 103 -11.69 21.11 -23.92
CA ASN A 103 -11.12 22.18 -24.74
C ASN A 103 -9.71 22.61 -24.34
N GLY A 104 -9.10 21.94 -23.33
CA GLY A 104 -7.76 22.24 -22.83
C GLY A 104 -7.71 23.33 -21.75
N THR A 105 -8.80 23.97 -21.40
CA THR A 105 -8.87 24.90 -20.24
C THR A 105 -8.60 24.08 -18.96
N GLN A 106 -7.76 24.62 -18.06
CA GLN A 106 -7.38 23.96 -16.81
C GLN A 106 -7.92 24.73 -15.61
N VAL A 107 -8.23 24.01 -14.55
CA VAL A 107 -8.59 24.55 -13.24
C VAL A 107 -7.66 23.93 -12.21
N ALA A 108 -6.99 24.75 -11.41
CA ALA A 108 -6.12 24.31 -10.34
C ALA A 108 -6.35 25.17 -9.08
N PHE A 109 -5.89 24.70 -7.95
CA PHE A 109 -5.88 25.52 -6.74
C PHE A 109 -4.60 26.34 -6.66
N GLU A 110 -4.75 27.61 -6.32
CA GLU A 110 -3.65 28.51 -6.00
C GLU A 110 -3.83 29.05 -4.58
N SER A 111 -2.71 29.31 -3.90
CA SER A 111 -2.72 29.91 -2.55
C SER A 111 -2.93 31.42 -2.67
N VAL A 112 -4.06 31.90 -2.18
CA VAL A 112 -4.40 33.32 -2.11
C VAL A 112 -4.73 33.64 -0.65
N ASP A 113 -3.95 34.50 -0.02
CA ASP A 113 -4.10 34.89 1.39
C ASP A 113 -4.09 33.70 2.38
N GLY A 114 -3.38 32.61 2.02
CA GLY A 114 -3.30 31.39 2.83
C GLY A 114 -4.46 30.42 2.65
N GLU A 115 -5.40 30.72 1.78
CA GLU A 115 -6.52 29.85 1.39
C GLU A 115 -6.26 29.23 0.00
N ALA A 116 -6.76 28.03 -0.21
CA ALA A 116 -6.77 27.40 -1.53
C ALA A 116 -7.98 27.89 -2.33
N ARG A 117 -7.74 28.62 -3.40
CA ARG A 117 -8.79 29.11 -4.30
C ARG A 117 -8.62 28.54 -5.69
N SER A 118 -9.73 28.16 -6.32
CA SER A 118 -9.68 27.63 -7.68
C SER A 118 -9.46 28.75 -8.70
N VAL A 119 -8.49 28.53 -9.58
CA VAL A 119 -8.10 29.44 -10.68
C VAL A 119 -8.26 28.70 -12.00
N VAL A 120 -8.97 29.31 -12.91
CA VAL A 120 -9.17 28.83 -14.26
C VAL A 120 -8.11 29.43 -15.17
N THR A 121 -7.35 28.60 -15.86
CA THR A 121 -6.37 28.98 -16.87
C THR A 121 -6.91 28.62 -18.24
N TYR A 122 -7.28 29.61 -19.04
CA TYR A 122 -7.77 29.41 -20.37
C TYR A 122 -6.66 29.08 -21.36
N THR A 123 -7.02 28.49 -22.49
CA THR A 123 -6.06 28.07 -23.54
C THR A 123 -5.31 29.26 -24.18
N ASN A 124 -5.80 30.46 -24.06
CA ASN A 124 -5.13 31.70 -24.48
C ASN A 124 -4.13 32.23 -23.42
N GLY A 125 -3.96 31.52 -22.28
CA GLY A 125 -3.04 31.87 -21.19
C GLY A 125 -3.62 32.92 -20.21
N THR A 126 -4.87 33.39 -20.39
CA THR A 126 -5.50 34.23 -19.37
C THR A 126 -5.96 33.42 -18.19
N THR A 127 -5.95 34.01 -17.00
CA THR A 127 -6.40 33.38 -15.74
C THR A 127 -7.58 34.13 -15.15
N ALA A 128 -8.46 33.39 -14.48
CA ALA A 128 -9.57 33.97 -13.71
C ALA A 128 -9.78 33.16 -12.43
N GLN A 129 -9.94 33.83 -11.31
CA GLN A 129 -10.29 33.18 -10.06
C GLN A 129 -11.82 32.97 -10.04
N LEU A 130 -12.22 31.71 -10.10
CA LEU A 130 -13.63 31.29 -10.14
C LEU A 130 -13.82 30.09 -9.19
N PRO A 131 -14.87 30.09 -8.35
CA PRO A 131 -15.12 28.98 -7.42
C PRO A 131 -15.82 27.80 -8.13
N VAL A 132 -15.17 27.23 -9.14
CA VAL A 132 -15.73 26.16 -9.98
C VAL A 132 -15.24 24.77 -9.59
N LEU A 133 -14.16 24.68 -8.80
CA LEU A 133 -13.60 23.43 -8.27
C LEU A 133 -13.49 23.57 -6.75
N SER A 134 -14.01 22.61 -6.01
CA SER A 134 -13.86 22.57 -4.54
C SER A 134 -13.66 21.16 -4.04
N VAL A 135 -13.07 21.03 -2.86
CA VAL A 135 -12.79 19.75 -2.20
C VAL A 135 -13.35 19.79 -0.79
N GLU A 136 -14.20 18.83 -0.48
CA GLU A 136 -14.78 18.64 0.84
C GLU A 136 -14.32 17.32 1.44
N ARG A 137 -14.11 17.27 2.74
CA ARG A 137 -13.74 16.06 3.44
C ARG A 137 -14.82 15.66 4.43
N THR A 138 -15.43 14.51 4.20
CA THR A 138 -16.41 13.89 5.10
C THR A 138 -15.74 12.83 6.00
N ASN A 139 -16.50 12.17 6.86
CA ASN A 139 -15.98 11.14 7.76
C ASN A 139 -15.45 9.89 7.05
N ASP A 140 -15.95 9.61 5.87
CA ASP A 140 -15.69 8.38 5.09
C ASP A 140 -15.05 8.65 3.72
N ARG A 141 -15.20 9.86 3.18
CA ARG A 141 -14.79 10.19 1.81
C ARG A 141 -14.22 11.60 1.69
N THR A 142 -13.40 11.80 0.67
CA THR A 142 -13.04 13.14 0.17
C THR A 142 -13.79 13.35 -1.14
N VAL A 143 -14.59 14.39 -1.20
CA VAL A 143 -15.46 14.71 -2.32
C VAL A 143 -14.86 15.89 -3.09
N VAL A 144 -14.64 15.72 -4.38
CA VAL A 144 -14.23 16.77 -5.30
C VAL A 144 -15.45 17.19 -6.08
N HIS A 145 -15.91 18.43 -5.90
CA HIS A 145 -16.96 19.03 -6.71
C HIS A 145 -16.35 19.52 -8.01
N LEU A 146 -16.78 18.92 -9.11
CA LEU A 146 -16.24 19.18 -10.44
C LEU A 146 -16.93 20.37 -11.08
N PRO A 147 -16.24 21.09 -11.99
CA PRO A 147 -16.85 22.20 -12.72
C PRO A 147 -17.88 21.75 -13.78
N THR A 148 -17.86 20.48 -14.17
CA THR A 148 -18.79 19.85 -15.10
C THR A 148 -18.82 18.33 -14.92
N ASN A 149 -19.92 17.69 -15.33
CA ASN A 149 -20.10 16.25 -15.41
C ASN A 149 -20.03 15.69 -16.85
N GLU A 150 -20.02 16.56 -17.86
CA GLU A 150 -20.15 16.13 -19.26
C GLU A 150 -18.83 15.50 -19.80
N SER A 151 -17.73 16.24 -19.69
CA SER A 151 -16.43 15.78 -20.17
C SER A 151 -15.29 16.56 -19.56
N GLY A 152 -14.21 15.85 -19.26
CA GLY A 152 -12.99 16.42 -18.69
C GLY A 152 -12.18 15.35 -17.99
N GLN A 153 -11.05 15.78 -17.46
CA GLN A 153 -10.12 14.92 -16.76
C GLN A 153 -9.82 15.52 -15.39
N LEU A 154 -9.86 14.67 -14.35
CA LEU A 154 -9.50 15.03 -12.99
C LEU A 154 -8.12 14.49 -12.66
N GLY A 155 -7.17 15.39 -12.41
CA GLY A 155 -5.83 15.06 -11.91
C GLY A 155 -5.76 15.21 -10.40
N VAL A 156 -5.26 14.17 -9.71
CA VAL A 156 -5.06 14.17 -8.26
C VAL A 156 -3.78 13.44 -7.89
N THR A 157 -3.20 13.84 -6.78
CA THR A 157 -2.07 13.13 -6.19
C THR A 157 -2.49 12.54 -4.85
N LEU A 158 -2.24 11.25 -4.68
CA LEU A 158 -2.61 10.45 -3.52
C LEU A 158 -1.35 10.01 -2.77
N PRO A 159 -1.29 10.12 -1.44
CA PRO A 159 -0.17 9.58 -0.68
C PRO A 159 -0.15 8.06 -0.77
N LYS A 160 1.05 7.50 -0.76
CA LYS A 160 1.28 6.07 -0.84
C LYS A 160 2.35 5.63 0.14
N ASP A 161 2.07 4.54 0.84
CA ASP A 161 3.02 3.89 1.72
C ASP A 161 3.45 2.52 1.19
N GLY A 162 4.75 2.23 1.35
CA GLY A 162 5.30 0.93 0.98
C GLY A 162 5.31 0.63 -0.51
N LYS A 163 5.19 -0.65 -0.85
CA LYS A 163 5.30 -1.18 -2.23
C LYS A 163 3.98 -1.79 -2.72
N GLN A 164 2.88 -1.29 -2.20
CA GLN A 164 1.55 -1.67 -2.62
C GLN A 164 0.74 -0.42 -2.97
N VAL A 165 -0.02 -0.54 -4.02
CA VAL A 165 -1.01 0.44 -4.46
C VAL A 165 -2.34 -0.27 -4.45
N SER A 166 -3.34 0.31 -3.82
CA SER A 166 -4.70 -0.22 -3.77
C SER A 166 -5.67 0.93 -3.98
N PHE A 167 -6.40 0.87 -5.09
CA PHE A 167 -7.44 1.85 -5.42
C PHE A 167 -8.78 1.17 -5.60
N PRO A 168 -9.87 1.76 -5.13
CA PRO A 168 -11.19 1.46 -5.67
C PRO A 168 -11.21 1.68 -7.19
N GLY A 169 -12.07 0.98 -7.90
CA GLY A 169 -12.34 1.25 -9.30
C GLY A 169 -13.13 2.56 -9.42
N TYR A 170 -12.46 3.69 -9.42
CA TYR A 170 -13.11 5.02 -9.46
C TYR A 170 -13.78 5.31 -10.80
N VAL A 171 -13.27 4.74 -11.89
CA VAL A 171 -13.84 4.85 -13.23
C VAL A 171 -13.93 3.46 -13.84
N GLU A 172 -14.87 3.27 -14.75
CA GLU A 172 -14.92 2.08 -15.61
C GLU A 172 -14.11 2.34 -16.88
N GLY A 173 -13.50 1.28 -17.42
CA GLY A 173 -12.78 1.37 -18.69
C GLY A 173 -11.32 1.00 -18.62
N SER A 174 -10.52 1.61 -19.46
CA SER A 174 -9.10 1.33 -19.66
C SER A 174 -8.24 1.98 -18.58
N TYR A 175 -7.29 1.19 -18.06
CA TYR A 175 -6.34 1.66 -17.05
C TYR A 175 -4.90 1.47 -17.53
N GLN A 176 -4.06 2.41 -17.16
CA GLN A 176 -2.62 2.34 -17.31
C GLN A 176 -1.95 2.70 -15.98
N MET A 177 -0.96 1.92 -15.57
CA MET A 177 -0.20 2.18 -14.36
C MET A 177 1.29 2.06 -14.63
N ARG A 178 2.01 3.16 -14.46
CA ARG A 178 3.48 3.20 -14.49
C ARG A 178 4.03 2.98 -13.08
N LEU A 179 4.79 1.90 -12.88
CA LEU A 179 5.45 1.62 -11.61
C LEU A 179 6.77 2.41 -11.47
N PRO A 180 7.29 2.57 -10.25
CA PRO A 180 8.59 3.22 -10.03
C PRO A 180 9.72 2.52 -10.78
N GLU A 181 10.84 3.22 -10.95
CA GLU A 181 12.07 2.63 -11.52
C GLU A 181 12.50 1.38 -10.76
N SER A 182 12.99 0.39 -11.50
CA SER A 182 13.42 -0.91 -10.98
C SER A 182 12.32 -1.72 -10.28
N ALA A 183 11.07 -1.27 -10.32
CA ALA A 183 9.94 -2.05 -9.83
C ALA A 183 9.58 -3.17 -10.81
N ARG A 184 9.25 -4.33 -10.26
CA ARG A 184 8.86 -5.52 -11.04
C ARG A 184 7.72 -6.26 -10.37
N VAL A 185 6.95 -6.97 -11.18
CA VAL A 185 5.93 -7.93 -10.77
C VAL A 185 6.24 -9.28 -11.44
N GLY A 186 5.81 -10.39 -10.84
CA GLY A 186 6.02 -11.71 -11.45
C GLY A 186 6.48 -12.78 -10.46
N VAL A 187 7.07 -12.42 -9.33
CA VAL A 187 7.39 -13.38 -8.25
C VAL A 187 6.18 -13.50 -7.31
N PRO A 188 5.50 -14.64 -7.23
CA PRO A 188 4.20 -14.78 -6.57
C PRO A 188 4.17 -14.35 -5.09
N LEU A 189 5.22 -14.57 -4.33
CA LEU A 189 5.28 -14.18 -2.91
C LEU A 189 5.60 -12.69 -2.71
N LEU A 190 6.25 -12.05 -3.69
CA LEU A 190 6.75 -10.69 -3.59
C LEU A 190 5.85 -9.69 -4.30
N SER A 191 5.00 -10.14 -5.22
CA SER A 191 4.13 -9.28 -6.02
C SER A 191 2.74 -9.86 -6.19
N GLN A 192 1.79 -8.95 -6.43
CA GLN A 192 0.40 -9.28 -6.72
C GLN A 192 -0.18 -8.22 -7.64
N VAL A 193 -0.92 -8.63 -8.65
CA VAL A 193 -1.67 -7.74 -9.54
C VAL A 193 -3.10 -8.29 -9.66
N ARG A 194 -4.07 -7.50 -9.25
CA ARG A 194 -5.50 -7.82 -9.34
C ARG A 194 -6.28 -6.57 -9.73
N PRO A 195 -7.16 -6.67 -10.73
CA PRO A 195 -7.32 -7.78 -11.68
C PRO A 195 -6.06 -8.04 -12.49
N GLY A 196 -6.01 -9.16 -13.21
CA GLY A 196 -4.90 -9.46 -14.12
C GLY A 196 -4.77 -8.38 -15.20
N THR A 197 -3.54 -8.05 -15.60
CA THR A 197 -3.27 -7.07 -16.65
C THR A 197 -3.52 -7.65 -18.04
N SER A 198 -3.97 -6.80 -18.98
CA SER A 198 -4.05 -7.14 -20.41
C SER A 198 -2.64 -7.15 -21.05
N ASP A 199 -1.79 -6.19 -20.68
CA ASP A 199 -0.42 -6.09 -21.17
C ASP A 199 0.58 -5.62 -20.09
N ARG A 200 1.88 -5.90 -20.34
CA ARG A 200 3.01 -5.53 -19.48
C ARG A 200 4.20 -5.15 -20.32
N THR A 201 4.57 -3.91 -20.31
CA THR A 201 5.69 -3.38 -21.08
C THR A 201 6.72 -2.71 -20.18
N VAL A 202 8.00 -2.86 -20.45
CA VAL A 202 9.08 -2.17 -19.73
C VAL A 202 9.69 -1.12 -20.64
N ALA A 203 9.64 0.13 -20.22
CA ALA A 203 10.25 1.26 -20.89
C ALA A 203 10.99 2.12 -19.87
N ASN A 204 12.23 2.53 -20.18
CA ASN A 204 13.07 3.38 -19.32
C ASN A 204 13.19 2.86 -17.88
N ASP A 205 13.40 1.54 -17.71
CA ASP A 205 13.46 0.82 -16.43
C ASP A 205 12.17 0.90 -15.58
N ARG A 206 11.09 1.43 -16.13
CA ARG A 206 9.76 1.47 -15.50
C ARG A 206 8.85 0.42 -16.12
N LEU A 207 8.11 -0.30 -15.29
CA LEU A 207 7.11 -1.26 -15.74
C LEU A 207 5.78 -0.55 -15.92
N LEU A 208 5.23 -0.66 -17.11
CA LEU A 208 3.91 -0.23 -17.49
C LEU A 208 2.97 -1.44 -17.44
N LEU A 209 1.89 -1.32 -16.70
CA LEU A 209 0.79 -2.28 -16.61
C LEU A 209 -0.42 -1.67 -17.29
N SER A 210 -1.07 -2.40 -18.19
CA SER A 210 -2.26 -1.92 -18.91
C SER A 210 -3.43 -2.88 -18.74
N TRP A 211 -4.62 -2.32 -18.67
CA TRP A 211 -5.91 -3.03 -18.64
C TRP A 211 -6.83 -2.39 -19.69
N GLU A 212 -7.42 -3.21 -20.55
CA GLU A 212 -8.38 -2.73 -21.56
C GLU A 212 -9.74 -2.39 -20.95
N GLY A 213 -10.09 -3.06 -19.86
CA GLY A 213 -11.31 -2.79 -19.11
C GLY A 213 -11.14 -3.22 -17.66
N VAL A 214 -11.47 -2.32 -16.73
CA VAL A 214 -11.52 -2.59 -15.29
C VAL A 214 -12.93 -2.33 -14.81
N ASP A 215 -13.63 -3.41 -14.48
CA ASP A 215 -14.94 -3.42 -13.83
C ASP A 215 -14.84 -3.92 -12.38
N ALA A 216 -13.62 -4.19 -11.91
CA ALA A 216 -13.37 -4.70 -10.58
C ALA A 216 -13.53 -3.60 -9.53
N PRO A 217 -14.11 -3.91 -8.35
CA PRO A 217 -14.33 -2.92 -7.29
C PRO A 217 -13.03 -2.40 -6.66
N THR A 218 -11.91 -3.04 -6.93
CA THR A 218 -10.60 -2.63 -6.39
C THR A 218 -9.46 -3.12 -7.28
N LEU A 219 -8.57 -2.21 -7.62
CA LEU A 219 -7.30 -2.47 -8.28
C LEU A 219 -6.20 -2.57 -7.21
N VAL A 220 -5.51 -3.72 -7.14
CA VAL A 220 -4.41 -3.95 -6.20
C VAL A 220 -3.15 -4.33 -6.97
N VAL A 221 -2.10 -3.53 -6.81
CA VAL A 221 -0.79 -3.80 -7.37
C VAL A 221 0.25 -3.77 -6.26
N ARG A 222 0.83 -4.92 -5.95
CA ARG A 222 2.00 -5.06 -5.09
C ARG A 222 3.20 -5.41 -5.95
N TYR A 223 4.26 -4.67 -5.81
CA TYR A 223 5.50 -4.82 -6.58
C TYR A 223 6.72 -4.96 -5.66
N TYR A 224 7.82 -5.43 -6.18
CA TYR A 224 9.12 -5.46 -5.53
C TYR A 224 10.16 -4.70 -6.36
N LEU A 225 11.22 -4.23 -5.72
CA LEU A 225 12.36 -3.64 -6.42
C LEU A 225 13.40 -4.73 -6.72
N GLN A 226 14.11 -4.62 -7.82
CA GLN A 226 15.14 -5.60 -8.19
C GLN A 226 16.18 -5.83 -7.09
N ARG A 227 16.57 -4.78 -6.37
CA ARG A 227 17.48 -4.89 -5.22
C ARG A 227 16.94 -5.78 -4.09
N ASP A 228 15.63 -5.80 -3.88
CA ASP A 228 15.01 -6.62 -2.83
C ASP A 228 15.13 -8.11 -3.16
N LEU A 229 15.04 -8.45 -4.44
CA LEU A 229 15.22 -9.82 -4.93
C LEU A 229 16.66 -10.30 -4.69
N LEU A 230 17.66 -9.45 -4.92
CA LEU A 230 19.07 -9.76 -4.64
C LEU A 230 19.31 -9.96 -3.14
N LEU A 231 18.76 -9.08 -2.29
CA LEU A 231 18.87 -9.20 -0.84
C LEU A 231 18.18 -10.46 -0.31
N PHE A 232 16.96 -10.73 -0.78
CA PHE A 232 16.21 -11.93 -0.41
C PHE A 232 16.91 -13.21 -0.89
N GLY A 233 17.40 -13.22 -2.12
CA GLY A 233 18.17 -14.33 -2.69
C GLY A 233 19.46 -14.58 -1.92
N GLY A 234 20.22 -13.55 -1.60
CA GLY A 234 21.43 -13.64 -0.80
C GLY A 234 21.16 -14.18 0.60
N LEU A 235 20.11 -13.72 1.27
CA LEU A 235 19.70 -14.22 2.57
C LEU A 235 19.29 -15.71 2.53
N ALA A 236 18.52 -16.10 1.50
CA ALA A 236 18.07 -17.48 1.30
C ALA A 236 19.27 -18.42 1.07
N VAL A 237 20.23 -18.02 0.24
CA VAL A 237 21.46 -18.78 0.01
C VAL A 237 22.27 -18.90 1.29
N GLY A 238 22.47 -17.80 2.03
CA GLY A 238 23.19 -17.81 3.32
C GLY A 238 22.52 -18.74 4.34
N ALA A 239 21.21 -18.67 4.50
CA ALA A 239 20.46 -19.54 5.40
C ALA A 239 20.58 -21.02 4.99
N THR A 240 20.53 -21.33 3.70
CA THR A 240 20.70 -22.68 3.17
C THR A 240 22.10 -23.21 3.46
N LEU A 241 23.15 -22.44 3.27
CA LEU A 241 24.52 -22.83 3.56
C LEU A 241 24.74 -23.11 5.07
N ILE A 242 24.19 -22.25 5.93
CA ILE A 242 24.22 -22.46 7.39
C ILE A 242 23.46 -23.73 7.76
N GLY A 243 22.27 -23.94 7.20
CA GLY A 243 21.46 -25.15 7.43
C GLY A 243 22.17 -26.43 7.00
N LEU A 244 22.77 -26.43 5.79
CA LEU A 244 23.56 -27.58 5.30
C LEU A 244 24.80 -27.83 6.13
N GLY A 245 25.53 -26.78 6.53
CA GLY A 245 26.69 -26.88 7.41
C GLY A 245 26.32 -27.47 8.79
N GLY A 246 25.21 -26.98 9.37
CA GLY A 246 24.67 -27.52 10.63
C GLY A 246 24.23 -28.96 10.51
N ALA A 247 23.53 -29.34 9.43
CA ALA A 247 23.13 -30.73 9.18
C ALA A 247 24.33 -31.67 9.01
N LEU A 248 25.37 -31.22 8.28
CA LEU A 248 26.59 -31.99 8.10
C LEU A 248 27.36 -32.17 9.42
N TYR A 249 27.45 -31.11 10.23
CA TYR A 249 28.05 -31.17 11.56
C TYR A 249 27.30 -32.15 12.47
N TYR A 250 25.99 -32.07 12.52
CA TYR A 250 25.14 -32.96 13.30
C TYR A 250 25.26 -34.43 12.84
N TYR A 251 25.25 -34.63 11.51
CA TYR A 251 25.45 -35.98 10.96
C TYR A 251 26.80 -36.60 11.31
N ARG A 252 27.89 -35.82 11.32
CA ARG A 252 29.20 -36.27 11.78
C ARG A 252 29.19 -36.62 13.27
N GLN A 253 28.52 -35.81 14.09
CA GLN A 253 28.41 -36.09 15.54
C GLN A 253 27.60 -37.35 15.82
N LEU A 254 26.51 -37.60 15.11
CA LEU A 254 25.74 -38.84 15.22
C LEU A 254 26.59 -40.06 14.88
N ARG A 255 27.35 -40.02 13.79
CA ARG A 255 28.26 -41.15 13.45
C ARG A 255 29.34 -41.39 14.50
N ALA A 256 29.90 -40.36 15.08
CA ALA A 256 30.89 -40.49 16.16
C ALA A 256 30.30 -41.13 17.43
N THR A 257 29.03 -40.78 17.72
CA THR A 257 28.31 -41.36 18.88
C THR A 257 27.92 -42.82 18.64
N GLN A 258 27.55 -43.21 17.42
CA GLN A 258 27.24 -44.59 17.04
C GLN A 258 28.48 -45.48 17.16
N LYS A 259 29.64 -45.02 16.65
CA LYS A 259 30.91 -45.78 16.82
C LYS A 259 31.27 -46.02 18.28
N LYS A 260 31.12 -45.02 19.17
CA LYS A 260 31.36 -45.17 20.59
C LYS A 260 30.41 -46.18 21.25
N ARG A 261 29.14 -46.26 20.80
CA ARG A 261 28.19 -47.24 21.31
C ARG A 261 28.52 -48.65 20.84
N GLU A 262 29.02 -48.84 19.63
CA GLU A 262 29.51 -50.13 19.14
C GLU A 262 30.75 -50.60 19.90
N GLU A 263 31.69 -49.69 20.20
CA GLU A 263 32.88 -50.00 21.02
C GLU A 263 32.51 -50.38 22.46
N VAL A 264 31.54 -49.69 23.08
CA VAL A 264 31.07 -50.02 24.46
C VAL A 264 30.17 -51.27 24.47
N GLY A 265 29.44 -51.57 23.39
CA GLY A 265 28.61 -52.75 23.25
C GLY A 265 29.42 -54.05 23.13
N LEU A 266 30.63 -53.99 22.58
CA LEU A 266 31.53 -55.14 22.48
C LEU A 266 32.16 -55.52 23.83
N ASP A 267 32.22 -54.61 24.81
CA ASP A 267 32.74 -54.91 26.16
C ASP A 267 31.71 -55.52 27.14
N MET A 268 30.40 -55.53 26.75
CA MET A 268 29.34 -56.05 27.63
C MET A 268 28.94 -57.53 27.36
N ASP A 269 29.48 -58.16 26.32
CA ASP A 269 29.15 -59.54 25.97
C ASP A 269 30.00 -60.60 26.64
N ILE A 270 30.85 -60.23 27.58
CA ILE A 270 31.83 -61.21 28.24
C ILE A 270 31.40 -61.64 29.64
N GLU A 271 30.32 -61.09 30.19
CA GLU A 271 30.00 -61.40 31.62
C GLU A 271 28.64 -62.06 31.87
N ASP A 272 28.05 -62.74 30.88
CA ASP A 272 26.80 -63.46 31.08
C ASP A 272 26.92 -65.00 31.35
N ASP A 273 28.13 -65.47 31.61
CA ASP A 273 28.35 -66.92 31.88
C ASP A 273 28.19 -67.35 33.35
N ASP A 274 27.92 -66.43 34.28
CA ASP A 274 27.75 -66.72 35.69
C ASP A 274 26.34 -66.83 36.25
N ARG A 275 25.29 -66.60 35.38
CA ARG A 275 23.90 -66.70 35.84
C ARG A 275 23.27 -68.07 35.84
N ASN A 276 23.99 -69.10 35.40
CA ASN A 276 23.46 -70.47 35.33
C ASN A 276 24.04 -71.42 36.36
N ARG A 277 24.68 -70.96 37.48
CA ARG A 277 25.02 -71.82 38.61
C ARG A 277 23.87 -71.81 39.62
N PRO A 278 23.27 -72.99 39.91
CA PRO A 278 22.33 -73.11 41.01
C PRO A 278 22.99 -72.76 42.30
N PRO A 279 22.35 -72.16 43.29
CA PRO A 279 22.92 -71.80 44.57
C PRO A 279 23.40 -73.10 45.31
N PRO A 280 24.56 -73.06 45.95
CA PRO A 280 25.03 -74.16 46.71
C PRO A 280 24.17 -74.37 47.96
N GLY A 281 23.40 -75.49 48.06
CA GLY A 281 22.68 -75.83 49.26
C GLY A 281 21.29 -76.47 49.12
N MET A 282 20.90 -76.98 47.95
CA MET A 282 19.71 -77.84 47.85
C MET A 282 20.11 -79.15 47.15
N GLY A 283 20.45 -80.12 47.94
CA GLY A 283 20.52 -81.52 47.65
C GLY A 283 19.86 -82.27 48.79
#